data_fcc4190ced1c106814faea608e1d127b
#
_entry.id   fcc4190ced1c106814faea608e1d127b
#
_cell.length_a   1.000
_cell.length_b   1.000
_cell.length_c   1.000
_cell.angle_alpha   90.00
_cell.angle_beta   90.00
_cell.angle_gamma   90.00
#
_symmetry.space_group_name_H-M   'P 1'
#
loop_
_entity.id
_entity.type
_entity.pdbx_description
1 polymer ?
#
loop_
_entity_poly.entity_id
_entity_poly.type
_entity_poly.pdbx_seq_one_letter_code
_entity_poly.pdbx_strand_id
1 'polypeptide(L)'
;MKLKITLILLASILFVNCKNEKAENNKSDQLVVKSNDFKTFINKFKILEVPLTIEPLKIQDGNFTQLTKTDFKFINLHDIDPNLDNIYAYGILPDTLASYKVIYLFPSEIRLPKLAIYSKNGKKISEEELAVGGCCSDCGFTCNEYVKIYSDLKIYSVDSIQSYECDSLGIKENTLKKYVRFKNGSISKKGQIIMSQILEKNQ
;
A
#
# COMPACT_ATOMS: atom_id res chain seq x y z
N MET A 1 -1.01 73.57 -39.94
CA MET A 1 0.33 73.52 -39.33
C MET A 1 0.63 72.10 -38.91
N LYS A 2 1.55 71.44 -39.60
CA LYS A 2 1.91 70.03 -39.38
C LYS A 2 3.16 69.99 -38.53
N LEU A 3 3.08 69.43 -37.33
CA LEU A 3 4.25 69.23 -36.50
C LEU A 3 4.61 67.71 -36.62
N LYS A 4 5.71 67.45 -37.28
CA LYS A 4 6.31 66.10 -37.37
C LYS A 4 7.23 65.91 -36.15
N ILE A 5 6.88 64.99 -35.27
CA ILE A 5 7.70 64.57 -34.20
C ILE A 5 8.42 63.29 -34.69
N THR A 6 9.71 63.43 -34.92
CA THR A 6 10.60 62.35 -35.24
C THR A 6 11.00 61.65 -33.96
N LEU A 7 10.54 60.43 -33.79
CA LEU A 7 10.88 59.59 -32.63
C LEU A 7 12.21 58.86 -32.95
N ILE A 8 13.28 59.28 -32.30
CA ILE A 8 14.58 58.63 -32.36
C ILE A 8 14.50 57.41 -31.44
N LEU A 9 14.54 56.21 -32.05
CA LEU A 9 14.56 54.96 -31.34
C LEU A 9 16.03 54.67 -30.94
N LEU A 10 16.37 54.91 -29.69
CA LEU A 10 17.69 54.56 -29.13
C LEU A 10 17.60 53.07 -28.70
N ALA A 11 18.13 52.22 -29.57
CA ALA A 11 18.26 50.81 -29.28
C ALA A 11 19.46 50.60 -28.34
N SER A 12 19.23 50.62 -27.04
CA SER A 12 20.19 50.16 -26.05
C SER A 12 20.19 48.65 -25.99
N ILE A 13 21.17 48.05 -26.66
CA ILE A 13 21.46 46.60 -26.58
C ILE A 13 22.08 46.35 -25.20
N LEU A 14 21.28 45.99 -24.24
CA LEU A 14 21.76 45.39 -23.01
C LEU A 14 22.14 43.94 -23.27
N PHE A 15 23.44 43.70 -23.45
CA PHE A 15 23.98 42.35 -23.36
C PHE A 15 23.80 41.84 -21.94
N VAL A 16 22.69 41.17 -21.70
CA VAL A 16 22.50 40.34 -20.52
C VAL A 16 23.42 39.12 -20.71
N ASN A 17 24.56 39.17 -20.02
CA ASN A 17 25.45 38.04 -19.85
C ASN A 17 24.71 36.95 -19.06
N CYS A 18 23.96 36.09 -19.76
CA CYS A 18 23.47 34.85 -19.17
C CYS A 18 24.72 34.00 -18.87
N LYS A 19 25.18 34.07 -17.64
CA LYS A 19 25.99 32.99 -17.07
C LYS A 19 25.20 31.70 -17.30
N ASN A 20 25.80 30.81 -18.08
CA ASN A 20 25.40 29.38 -18.10
C ASN A 20 25.58 28.85 -16.68
N GLU A 21 24.56 28.99 -15.86
CA GLU A 21 24.35 28.06 -14.76
C GLU A 21 24.17 26.70 -15.42
N LYS A 22 25.16 25.86 -15.28
CA LYS A 22 25.05 24.44 -15.54
C LYS A 22 23.78 24.02 -14.82
N ALA A 23 22.73 23.73 -15.60
CA ALA A 23 21.61 22.96 -15.09
C ALA A 23 22.24 21.70 -14.50
N GLU A 24 22.38 21.67 -13.19
CA GLU A 24 22.53 20.41 -12.47
C GLU A 24 21.33 19.59 -12.89
N ASN A 25 21.60 18.65 -13.80
CA ASN A 25 20.73 17.54 -14.03
C ASN A 25 20.50 16.88 -12.68
N ASN A 26 19.47 17.30 -11.97
CA ASN A 26 18.76 16.47 -11.04
C ASN A 26 18.18 15.32 -11.87
N LYS A 27 19.08 14.42 -12.31
CA LYS A 27 18.70 13.03 -12.51
C LYS A 27 18.09 12.63 -11.18
N SER A 28 16.76 12.65 -11.11
CA SER A 28 16.07 11.79 -10.18
C SER A 28 16.73 10.44 -10.38
N ASP A 29 17.48 9.99 -9.42
CA ASP A 29 17.93 8.62 -9.30
C ASP A 29 16.67 7.74 -9.16
N GLN A 30 15.98 7.58 -10.29
CA GLN A 30 15.19 6.38 -10.49
C GLN A 30 16.24 5.27 -10.48
N LEU A 31 16.42 4.71 -9.30
CA LEU A 31 17.15 3.48 -9.11
C LEU A 31 16.67 2.52 -10.19
N VAL A 32 17.50 2.34 -11.23
CA VAL A 32 17.26 1.32 -12.25
C VAL A 32 17.42 0.02 -11.50
N VAL A 33 16.30 -0.49 -11.01
CA VAL A 33 16.22 -1.76 -10.32
C VAL A 33 16.75 -2.79 -11.30
N LYS A 34 17.91 -3.39 -10.99
CA LYS A 34 18.45 -4.44 -11.84
C LYS A 34 17.40 -5.53 -11.93
N SER A 35 17.03 -5.89 -13.15
CA SER A 35 16.00 -6.93 -13.46
C SER A 35 16.19 -8.21 -12.63
N ASN A 36 17.42 -8.54 -12.29
CA ASN A 36 17.75 -9.71 -11.48
C ASN A 36 17.33 -9.59 -10.01
N ASP A 37 17.43 -8.39 -9.42
CA ASP A 37 17.05 -8.17 -8.02
C ASP A 37 15.52 -8.31 -7.83
N PHE A 38 14.76 -7.80 -8.79
CA PHE A 38 13.31 -7.92 -8.77
C PHE A 38 12.87 -9.39 -8.92
N LYS A 39 13.53 -10.15 -9.79
CA LYS A 39 13.26 -11.58 -9.94
C LYS A 39 13.56 -12.33 -8.64
N THR A 40 14.65 -11.99 -7.96
CA THR A 40 15.00 -12.57 -6.66
C THR A 40 13.94 -12.25 -5.60
N PHE A 41 13.46 -11.01 -5.56
CA PHE A 41 12.36 -10.60 -4.69
C PHE A 41 11.08 -11.41 -4.96
N ILE A 42 10.63 -11.49 -6.21
CA ILE A 42 9.42 -12.21 -6.61
C ILE A 42 9.50 -13.72 -6.28
N ASN A 43 10.66 -14.33 -6.43
CA ASN A 43 10.84 -15.76 -6.15
C ASN A 43 10.68 -16.13 -4.65
N LYS A 44 10.60 -15.16 -3.75
CA LYS A 44 10.32 -15.40 -2.31
C LYS A 44 8.84 -15.69 -2.04
N PHE A 45 7.96 -15.40 -2.99
CA PHE A 45 6.52 -15.52 -2.85
C PHE A 45 6.01 -16.77 -3.54
N LYS A 46 5.28 -17.61 -2.82
CA LYS A 46 4.57 -18.76 -3.40
C LYS A 46 3.36 -18.30 -4.21
N ILE A 47 2.99 -19.07 -5.24
CA ILE A 47 1.74 -18.83 -5.96
C ILE A 47 0.56 -19.24 -5.07
N LEU A 48 -0.44 -18.39 -5.00
CA LEU A 48 -1.67 -18.60 -4.23
C LEU A 48 -2.78 -19.09 -5.17
N GLU A 49 -3.74 -19.78 -4.59
CA GLU A 49 -4.99 -20.11 -5.28
C GLU A 49 -6.07 -19.06 -4.98
N VAL A 50 -7.01 -18.89 -5.91
CA VAL A 50 -8.19 -18.05 -5.72
C VAL A 50 -9.46 -18.90 -5.96
N PRO A 51 -10.54 -18.71 -5.19
CA PRO A 51 -10.74 -17.67 -4.20
C PRO A 51 -9.85 -17.88 -2.96
N LEU A 52 -9.27 -16.78 -2.48
CA LEU A 52 -8.39 -16.75 -1.32
C LEU A 52 -9.10 -16.11 -0.13
N THR A 53 -8.95 -16.69 1.06
CA THR A 53 -9.34 -16.05 2.32
C THR A 53 -8.10 -15.89 3.19
N ILE A 54 -7.88 -14.67 3.71
CA ILE A 54 -6.81 -14.34 4.65
C ILE A 54 -7.48 -13.90 5.94
N GLU A 55 -7.11 -14.53 7.04
CA GLU A 55 -7.57 -14.16 8.39
C GLU A 55 -6.38 -13.57 9.16
N PRO A 56 -6.28 -12.24 9.31
CA PRO A 56 -5.10 -11.59 9.90
C PRO A 56 -4.72 -12.15 11.26
N LEU A 57 -5.67 -12.47 12.11
CA LEU A 57 -5.38 -13.06 13.43
C LEU A 57 -4.79 -14.48 13.34
N LYS A 58 -5.15 -15.27 12.34
CA LYS A 58 -4.67 -16.67 12.19
C LYS A 58 -3.29 -16.77 11.54
N ILE A 59 -2.88 -15.75 10.77
CA ILE A 59 -1.58 -15.78 10.09
C ILE A 59 -0.42 -15.32 10.98
N GLN A 60 -0.66 -14.98 12.25
CA GLN A 60 0.39 -14.44 13.12
C GLN A 60 1.52 -15.45 13.36
N ASP A 61 1.20 -16.73 13.53
CA ASP A 61 2.15 -17.80 13.81
C ASP A 61 2.59 -18.55 12.55
N GLY A 62 2.19 -18.07 11.37
CA GLY A 62 2.52 -18.71 10.10
C GLY A 62 4.03 -18.63 9.77
N ASN A 63 4.57 -19.72 9.25
CA ASN A 63 5.96 -19.77 8.77
C ASN A 63 6.04 -19.16 7.36
N PHE A 64 6.44 -17.89 7.28
CA PHE A 64 6.59 -17.15 6.04
C PHE A 64 8.04 -16.77 5.77
N THR A 65 8.39 -16.62 4.49
CA THR A 65 9.72 -16.15 4.12
C THR A 65 9.87 -14.68 4.50
N GLN A 66 10.82 -14.38 5.38
CA GLN A 66 11.14 -13.01 5.76
C GLN A 66 11.78 -12.26 4.58
N LEU A 67 11.31 -11.05 4.34
CA LEU A 67 11.92 -10.13 3.38
C LEU A 67 13.13 -9.45 4.01
N THR A 68 14.17 -9.26 3.22
CA THR A 68 15.46 -8.71 3.67
C THR A 68 15.59 -7.24 3.28
N LYS A 69 16.57 -6.54 3.83
CA LYS A 69 16.86 -5.14 3.49
C LYS A 69 17.02 -4.89 1.98
N THR A 70 17.50 -5.88 1.23
CA THR A 70 17.62 -5.78 -0.23
C THR A 70 16.28 -5.81 -0.95
N ASP A 71 15.23 -6.34 -0.32
CA ASP A 71 13.87 -6.39 -0.87
C ASP A 71 13.10 -5.10 -0.61
N PHE A 72 13.49 -4.35 0.42
CA PHE A 72 12.76 -3.17 0.90
C PHE A 72 12.67 -2.05 -0.13
N LYS A 73 13.57 -2.02 -1.13
CA LYS A 73 13.45 -1.10 -2.27
C LYS A 73 12.20 -1.32 -3.13
N PHE A 74 11.52 -2.47 -2.97
CA PHE A 74 10.26 -2.77 -3.65
C PHE A 74 9.04 -2.47 -2.79
N ILE A 75 9.22 -2.25 -1.50
CA ILE A 75 8.15 -2.09 -0.51
C ILE A 75 8.11 -0.63 -0.06
N ASN A 76 6.91 -0.13 0.23
CA ASN A 76 6.80 1.16 0.88
C ASN A 76 7.10 0.99 2.38
N LEU A 77 8.20 1.58 2.82
CA LEU A 77 8.67 1.54 4.22
C LEU A 77 8.23 2.76 5.03
N HIS A 78 7.22 3.49 4.58
CA HIS A 78 6.70 4.60 5.38
C HIS A 78 6.27 4.05 6.75
N ASP A 79 6.79 4.64 7.81
CA ASP A 79 6.52 4.26 9.21
C ASP A 79 7.05 2.89 9.66
N ILE A 80 8.06 2.33 8.98
CA ILE A 80 8.74 1.10 9.40
C ILE A 80 10.19 1.40 9.78
N ASP A 81 10.66 0.82 10.89
CA ASP A 81 12.08 0.65 11.13
C ASP A 81 12.56 -0.68 10.54
N PRO A 82 13.34 -0.67 9.43
CA PRO A 82 13.80 -1.89 8.79
C PRO A 82 14.80 -2.71 9.62
N ASN A 83 15.19 -2.22 10.81
CA ASN A 83 16.05 -2.95 11.73
C ASN A 83 15.26 -3.70 12.80
N LEU A 84 14.05 -3.24 13.11
CA LEU A 84 13.20 -3.79 14.17
C LEU A 84 12.02 -4.57 13.59
N ASP A 85 11.50 -4.14 12.45
CA ASP A 85 10.26 -4.68 11.90
C ASP A 85 10.50 -5.77 10.87
N ASN A 86 9.77 -6.86 11.00
CA ASN A 86 9.85 -8.00 10.12
C ASN A 86 8.69 -8.00 9.10
N ILE A 87 9.03 -7.92 7.83
CA ILE A 87 8.07 -8.04 6.73
C ILE A 87 8.20 -9.44 6.13
N TYR A 88 7.09 -10.05 5.77
CA TYR A 88 7.08 -11.41 5.26
C TYR A 88 6.39 -11.52 3.91
N ALA A 89 6.92 -12.39 3.05
CA ALA A 89 6.29 -12.77 1.80
C ALA A 89 5.11 -13.72 2.09
N TYR A 90 3.89 -13.31 1.74
CA TYR A 90 2.70 -14.17 1.86
C TYR A 90 2.47 -14.96 0.58
N GLY A 91 2.35 -14.31 -0.57
CA GLY A 91 2.24 -14.98 -1.85
C GLY A 91 1.92 -14.07 -3.04
N ILE A 92 1.79 -14.67 -4.21
CA ILE A 92 1.44 -14.01 -5.47
C ILE A 92 0.11 -14.58 -5.96
N LEU A 93 -0.84 -13.70 -6.30
CA LEU A 93 -2.09 -14.11 -6.95
C LEU A 93 -1.80 -14.67 -8.35
N PRO A 94 -2.60 -15.63 -8.82
CA PRO A 94 -2.44 -16.22 -10.16
C PRO A 94 -2.56 -15.16 -11.27
N ASP A 95 -2.31 -15.56 -12.52
CA ASP A 95 -2.20 -14.71 -13.68
C ASP A 95 -1.11 -13.63 -13.54
N THR A 96 0.12 -14.09 -13.69
CA THR A 96 1.31 -13.24 -13.64
C THR A 96 1.75 -12.75 -15.03
N LEU A 97 0.98 -12.95 -16.09
CA LEU A 97 1.40 -12.64 -17.47
C LEU A 97 1.70 -11.15 -17.67
N ALA A 98 0.80 -10.27 -17.25
CA ALA A 98 0.93 -8.82 -17.43
C ALA A 98 1.64 -8.13 -16.26
N SER A 99 1.41 -8.61 -15.03
CA SER A 99 1.91 -7.99 -13.81
C SER A 99 2.03 -9.03 -12.70
N TYR A 100 2.77 -8.71 -11.64
CA TYR A 100 2.79 -9.48 -10.41
C TYR A 100 1.91 -8.82 -9.36
N LYS A 101 0.98 -9.57 -8.80
CA LYS A 101 0.05 -9.15 -7.75
C LYS A 101 0.50 -9.83 -6.46
N VAL A 102 1.30 -9.12 -5.68
CA VAL A 102 2.05 -9.65 -4.54
C VAL A 102 1.36 -9.29 -3.24
N ILE A 103 1.16 -10.25 -2.36
CA ILE A 103 0.69 -10.02 -1.00
C ILE A 103 1.86 -10.22 -0.05
N TYR A 104 2.12 -9.25 0.79
CA TYR A 104 3.10 -9.34 1.87
C TYR A 104 2.46 -8.93 3.20
N LEU A 105 3.05 -9.39 4.29
CA LEU A 105 2.59 -9.13 5.64
C LEU A 105 3.42 -8.00 6.23
N PHE A 106 2.74 -6.93 6.57
CA PHE A 106 3.30 -5.71 7.10
C PHE A 106 3.20 -5.72 8.63
N PRO A 107 4.24 -5.32 9.36
CA PRO A 107 4.20 -5.27 10.80
C PRO A 107 3.27 -4.14 11.30
N SER A 108 2.49 -4.48 12.31
CA SER A 108 1.65 -3.62 13.12
C SER A 108 1.49 -4.32 14.46
N GLU A 109 0.48 -4.02 15.29
CA GLU A 109 0.13 -4.85 16.46
C GLU A 109 -0.09 -6.32 16.07
N ILE A 110 -0.63 -6.52 14.88
CA ILE A 110 -0.70 -7.82 14.19
C ILE A 110 -0.13 -7.69 12.78
N ARG A 111 0.23 -8.81 12.14
CA ARG A 111 0.67 -8.81 10.74
C ARG A 111 -0.51 -8.52 9.81
N LEU A 112 -0.46 -7.40 9.12
CA LEU A 112 -1.52 -6.98 8.19
C LEU A 112 -1.16 -7.29 6.73
N PRO A 113 -2.07 -7.89 5.96
CA PRO A 113 -1.84 -8.16 4.55
C PRO A 113 -1.94 -6.88 3.72
N LYS A 114 -0.87 -6.59 2.96
CA LYS A 114 -0.84 -5.54 1.92
C LYS A 114 -0.72 -6.18 0.55
N LEU A 115 -1.45 -5.64 -0.41
CA LEU A 115 -1.38 -6.03 -1.82
C LEU A 115 -0.62 -4.97 -2.59
N ALA A 116 0.44 -5.38 -3.27
CA ALA A 116 1.20 -4.52 -4.19
C ALA A 116 1.20 -5.11 -5.59
N ILE A 117 1.06 -4.27 -6.60
CA ILE A 117 1.10 -4.67 -8.00
C ILE A 117 2.33 -4.08 -8.68
N TYR A 118 3.08 -4.96 -9.33
CA TYR A 118 4.31 -4.63 -10.04
C TYR A 118 4.20 -4.98 -11.51
N SER A 119 4.74 -4.12 -12.35
CA SER A 119 5.01 -4.47 -13.75
C SER A 119 6.07 -5.57 -13.84
N LYS A 120 6.22 -6.17 -15.01
CA LYS A 120 7.20 -7.25 -15.24
C LYS A 120 8.66 -6.82 -15.01
N ASN A 121 8.95 -5.54 -15.13
CA ASN A 121 10.28 -4.97 -14.88
C ASN A 121 10.50 -4.44 -13.46
N GLY A 122 9.57 -4.71 -12.53
CA GLY A 122 9.71 -4.37 -11.11
C GLY A 122 9.24 -2.97 -10.71
N LYS A 123 8.64 -2.21 -11.62
CA LYS A 123 8.04 -0.91 -11.25
C LYS A 123 6.73 -1.17 -10.49
N LYS A 124 6.62 -0.63 -9.27
CA LYS A 124 5.37 -0.66 -8.51
C LYS A 124 4.31 0.20 -9.21
N ILE A 125 3.12 -0.35 -9.40
CA ILE A 125 1.97 0.28 -10.06
C ILE A 125 1.00 0.81 -9.02
N SER A 126 0.68 -0.01 -8.01
CA SER A 126 -0.22 0.35 -6.92
C SER A 126 0.07 -0.51 -5.70
N GLU A 127 -0.38 -0.05 -4.53
CA GLU A 127 -0.26 -0.75 -3.27
C GLU A 127 -1.38 -0.31 -2.34
N GLU A 128 -2.01 -1.27 -1.65
CA GLU A 128 -3.11 -1.02 -0.73
C GLU A 128 -3.09 -2.01 0.44
N GLU A 129 -3.50 -1.55 1.60
CA GLU A 129 -3.77 -2.40 2.73
C GLU A 129 -5.09 -3.14 2.53
N LEU A 130 -5.06 -4.45 2.69
CA LEU A 130 -6.25 -5.29 2.48
C LEU A 130 -7.12 -5.34 3.72
N ALA A 131 -6.53 -5.41 4.92
CA ALA A 131 -7.27 -5.51 6.17
C ALA A 131 -8.09 -4.24 6.47
N VAL A 132 -9.16 -4.39 7.23
CA VAL A 132 -9.89 -3.25 7.82
C VAL A 132 -9.09 -2.65 8.96
N GLY A 133 -8.32 -3.50 9.69
CA GLY A 133 -7.38 -3.06 10.71
C GLY A 133 -8.05 -2.62 12.01
N GLY A 134 -9.09 -3.31 12.44
CA GLY A 134 -9.84 -2.97 13.65
C GLY A 134 -9.61 -3.88 14.85
N CYS A 135 -8.92 -5.00 14.64
CA CYS A 135 -8.71 -5.98 15.69
C CYS A 135 -7.61 -5.56 16.67
N CYS A 136 -7.99 -5.35 17.91
CA CYS A 136 -7.09 -5.07 19.04
C CYS A 136 -7.45 -5.93 20.25
N SER A 137 -6.62 -5.92 21.28
CA SER A 137 -6.81 -6.69 22.52
C SER A 137 -7.30 -5.84 23.69
N ASP A 138 -8.09 -4.81 23.41
CA ASP A 138 -8.65 -3.95 24.45
C ASP A 138 -9.69 -4.66 25.30
N CYS A 139 -9.88 -4.17 26.53
CA CYS A 139 -10.90 -4.68 27.43
C CYS A 139 -12.27 -4.68 26.76
N GLY A 140 -12.98 -5.81 26.85
CA GLY A 140 -14.34 -5.94 26.32
C GLY A 140 -14.45 -5.92 24.80
N PHE A 141 -13.33 -5.96 24.08
CA PHE A 141 -13.31 -5.91 22.64
C PHE A 141 -12.99 -7.30 22.06
N THR A 142 -13.80 -7.75 21.11
CA THR A 142 -13.54 -8.95 20.34
C THR A 142 -13.84 -8.66 18.87
N CYS A 143 -13.05 -9.24 17.99
CA CYS A 143 -13.20 -9.06 16.56
C CYS A 143 -12.95 -10.37 15.80
N ASN A 144 -13.49 -10.44 14.59
CA ASN A 144 -13.21 -11.49 13.63
C ASN A 144 -13.07 -10.88 12.25
N GLU A 145 -11.80 -10.70 11.85
CA GLU A 145 -11.46 -10.06 10.59
C GLU A 145 -11.04 -11.07 9.54
N TYR A 146 -11.53 -10.89 8.32
CA TYR A 146 -11.02 -11.61 7.16
C TYR A 146 -11.02 -10.76 5.89
N VAL A 147 -10.11 -11.10 4.98
CA VAL A 147 -10.01 -10.57 3.62
C VAL A 147 -10.30 -11.70 2.65
N LYS A 148 -11.22 -11.50 1.73
CA LYS A 148 -11.53 -12.45 0.66
C LYS A 148 -11.19 -11.85 -0.69
N ILE A 149 -10.40 -12.57 -1.48
CA ILE A 149 -10.08 -12.23 -2.87
C ILE A 149 -10.72 -13.27 -3.76
N TYR A 150 -11.66 -12.85 -4.59
CA TYR A 150 -12.41 -13.73 -5.48
C TYR A 150 -11.63 -14.02 -6.77
N SER A 151 -12.08 -15.03 -7.53
CA SER A 151 -11.44 -15.42 -8.79
C SER A 151 -11.50 -14.30 -9.87
N ASP A 152 -12.47 -13.41 -9.80
CA ASP A 152 -12.58 -12.22 -10.64
C ASP A 152 -11.78 -11.00 -10.12
N LEU A 153 -10.92 -11.23 -9.12
CA LEU A 153 -10.07 -10.23 -8.47
C LEU A 153 -10.84 -9.11 -7.76
N LYS A 154 -12.11 -9.34 -7.41
CA LYS A 154 -12.79 -8.51 -6.42
C LYS A 154 -12.26 -8.82 -5.03
N ILE A 155 -12.24 -7.81 -4.18
CA ILE A 155 -11.74 -7.87 -2.81
C ILE A 155 -12.87 -7.49 -1.88
N TYR A 156 -13.05 -8.26 -0.83
CA TYR A 156 -13.96 -7.96 0.26
C TYR A 156 -13.22 -8.15 1.58
N SER A 157 -13.13 -7.09 2.36
CA SER A 157 -12.52 -7.12 3.68
C SER A 157 -13.57 -6.75 4.71
N VAL A 158 -13.65 -7.51 5.78
CA VAL A 158 -14.67 -7.31 6.82
C VAL A 158 -14.09 -7.64 8.19
N ASP A 159 -14.48 -6.86 9.17
CA ASP A 159 -14.23 -7.09 10.57
C ASP A 159 -15.56 -7.03 11.33
N SER A 160 -15.90 -8.14 11.99
CA SER A 160 -17.09 -8.27 12.82
C SER A 160 -16.69 -8.03 14.28
N ILE A 161 -17.21 -6.96 14.86
CA ILE A 161 -16.77 -6.43 16.14
C ILE A 161 -17.88 -6.59 17.18
N GLN A 162 -17.49 -7.05 18.37
CA GLN A 162 -18.27 -6.95 19.58
C GLN A 162 -17.49 -6.15 20.60
N SER A 163 -18.11 -5.16 21.20
CA SER A 163 -17.47 -4.31 22.20
C SER A 163 -18.40 -4.07 23.40
N TYR A 164 -17.79 -4.08 24.57
CA TYR A 164 -18.42 -3.69 25.83
C TYR A 164 -17.71 -2.46 26.39
N GLU A 165 -18.42 -1.65 27.15
CA GLU A 165 -17.78 -0.64 27.97
C GLU A 165 -17.03 -1.30 29.13
N CYS A 166 -15.87 -0.75 29.48
CA CYS A 166 -15.09 -1.20 30.62
C CYS A 166 -14.88 -0.05 31.61
N ASP A 167 -14.71 -0.41 32.89
CA ASP A 167 -14.24 0.50 33.92
C ASP A 167 -13.16 -0.18 34.77
N SER A 168 -12.82 0.39 35.94
CA SER A 168 -11.80 -0.16 36.84
C SER A 168 -12.14 -1.53 37.40
N LEU A 169 -13.39 -1.98 37.33
CA LEU A 169 -13.87 -3.29 37.78
C LEU A 169 -13.97 -4.31 36.63
N GLY A 170 -13.75 -3.89 35.41
CA GLY A 170 -13.79 -4.74 34.22
C GLY A 170 -14.93 -4.42 33.25
N ILE A 171 -15.45 -5.47 32.60
CA ILE A 171 -16.51 -5.34 31.57
C ILE A 171 -17.85 -4.97 32.23
N LYS A 172 -18.49 -3.93 31.71
CA LYS A 172 -19.85 -3.54 32.09
C LYS A 172 -20.87 -4.41 31.36
N GLU A 173 -21.60 -5.21 32.11
CA GLU A 173 -22.72 -5.97 31.57
C GLU A 173 -23.77 -5.02 30.93
N ASN A 174 -24.52 -5.52 29.93
CA ASN A 174 -25.57 -4.79 29.19
C ASN A 174 -25.11 -3.60 28.35
N THR A 175 -23.77 -3.45 28.09
CA THR A 175 -23.24 -2.42 27.20
C THR A 175 -22.79 -2.97 25.85
N LEU A 176 -23.13 -4.22 25.54
CA LEU A 176 -22.73 -4.89 24.29
C LEU A 176 -23.19 -4.11 23.05
N LYS A 177 -22.23 -3.75 22.23
CA LYS A 177 -22.43 -3.20 20.89
C LYS A 177 -21.90 -4.21 19.86
N LYS A 178 -22.68 -4.46 18.80
CA LYS A 178 -22.27 -5.31 17.68
C LYS A 178 -22.33 -4.51 16.40
N TYR A 179 -21.25 -4.51 15.65
CA TYR A 179 -21.19 -3.84 14.37
C TYR A 179 -20.18 -4.52 13.43
N VAL A 180 -20.30 -4.21 12.15
CA VAL A 180 -19.39 -4.71 11.13
C VAL A 180 -18.76 -3.53 10.42
N ARG A 181 -17.45 -3.55 10.30
CA ARG A 181 -16.69 -2.64 9.45
C ARG A 181 -16.23 -3.39 8.21
N PHE A 182 -16.39 -2.79 7.06
CA PHE A 182 -16.02 -3.46 5.81
C PHE A 182 -15.59 -2.49 4.74
N LYS A 183 -14.81 -3.00 3.78
CA LYS A 183 -14.49 -2.30 2.54
C LYS A 183 -14.51 -3.26 1.36
N ASN A 184 -14.82 -2.73 0.19
CA ASN A 184 -14.80 -3.46 -1.07
C ASN A 184 -13.69 -2.95 -1.95
N GLY A 185 -13.16 -3.81 -2.81
CA GLY A 185 -12.16 -3.41 -3.77
C GLY A 185 -12.14 -4.27 -5.01
N SER A 186 -11.30 -3.89 -5.94
CA SER A 186 -11.05 -4.65 -7.16
C SER A 186 -9.68 -4.28 -7.74
N ILE A 187 -9.15 -5.16 -8.57
CA ILE A 187 -7.95 -4.91 -9.35
C ILE A 187 -8.37 -4.64 -10.78
N SER A 188 -8.07 -3.45 -11.30
CA SER A 188 -8.36 -3.07 -12.68
C SER A 188 -7.43 -3.80 -13.66
N LYS A 189 -7.83 -3.87 -14.95
CA LYS A 189 -6.97 -4.42 -16.02
C LYS A 189 -5.62 -3.70 -16.16
N LYS A 190 -5.52 -2.45 -15.71
CA LYS A 190 -4.27 -1.67 -15.70
C LYS A 190 -3.41 -1.90 -14.48
N GLY A 191 -3.80 -2.80 -13.57
CA GLY A 191 -3.08 -3.08 -12.33
C GLY A 191 -3.28 -2.01 -11.24
N GLN A 192 -4.34 -1.21 -11.31
CA GLN A 192 -4.69 -0.31 -10.21
C GLN A 192 -5.55 -1.07 -9.21
N ILE A 193 -5.21 -1.00 -7.94
CA ILE A 193 -6.04 -1.46 -6.84
C ILE A 193 -6.97 -0.30 -6.50
N ILE A 194 -8.25 -0.57 -6.45
CA ILE A 194 -9.29 0.40 -6.10
C ILE A 194 -10.01 -0.14 -4.89
N MET A 195 -9.86 0.52 -3.74
CA MET A 195 -10.55 0.18 -2.50
C MET A 195 -11.55 1.27 -2.15
N SER A 196 -12.73 0.87 -1.63
CA SER A 196 -13.66 1.82 -1.02
C SER A 196 -13.11 2.34 0.30
N GLN A 197 -13.69 3.41 0.80
CA GLN A 197 -13.57 3.76 2.21
C GLN A 197 -14.15 2.64 3.07
N ILE A 198 -13.73 2.60 4.34
CA ILE A 198 -14.31 1.70 5.34
C ILE A 198 -15.72 2.18 5.64
N LEU A 199 -16.68 1.26 5.55
CA LEU A 199 -18.08 1.45 5.90
C LEU A 199 -18.38 0.71 7.20
N GLU A 200 -19.32 1.21 7.98
CA GLU A 200 -19.76 0.58 9.21
C GLU A 200 -21.27 0.32 9.19
N LYS A 201 -21.69 -0.79 9.76
CA LYS A 201 -23.10 -1.19 9.89
C LYS A 201 -23.32 -1.85 11.24
N ASN A 202 -24.27 -1.34 12.01
CA ASN A 202 -24.73 -1.98 13.25
C ASN A 202 -25.46 -3.30 12.94
N GLN A 203 -25.32 -4.27 13.86
CA GLN A 203 -25.96 -5.58 13.83
C GLN A 203 -27.04 -5.69 14.91
#